data_5cdc8764800808ebb99906b78ec508b6
#
_entry.id   5cdc8764800808ebb99906b78ec508b6
#
_cell.length_a   1.000
_cell.length_b   1.000
_cell.length_c   1.000
_cell.angle_alpha   90.00
_cell.angle_beta   90.00
_cell.angle_gamma   90.00
#
_symmetry.space_group_name_H-M   'P 1'
#
loop_
_entity.id
_entity.type
_entity.pdbx_description
1 polymer ?
#
loop_
_entity_poly.entity_id
_entity_poly.type
_entity_poly.pdbx_seq_one_letter_code
_entity_poly.pdbx_strand_id
1 'polypeptide(L)'
;YQPFGKKILPQLKKQKLAELFKEIEMPLVLVLAMMETNGIKINQEFLSEMSREINKKINLLTKKIHNSAGSDFNINSTQQLREILFEKLAIPALGIGKNKTGFSTGADELAKLKGLHPIIDLIQEYRELSKLANTYIDALPELVNKQTGRLHTSFNQTVAATGRLSSSEPNLQNIPIRTELGREIRKAFIAQKGYKLLSLDY
;
A
#
# COMPACT_ATOMS: atom_id res chain seq x y z
N TYR A 1 23.30 -15.35 24.32
CA TYR A 1 23.27 -13.92 23.93
C TYR A 1 24.56 -13.13 24.23
N GLN A 2 25.42 -13.60 25.11
CA GLN A 2 26.68 -12.91 25.43
C GLN A 2 27.72 -12.79 24.29
N PRO A 3 27.88 -13.75 23.36
CA PRO A 3 28.93 -13.66 22.34
C PRO A 3 28.68 -12.57 21.29
N PHE A 4 27.38 -12.25 20.99
CA PHE A 4 27.02 -11.27 19.98
C PHE A 4 27.35 -9.83 20.42
N GLY A 5 27.03 -9.46 21.65
CA GLY A 5 27.34 -8.14 22.21
C GLY A 5 28.84 -7.82 22.24
N LYS A 6 29.69 -8.82 22.57
CA LYS A 6 31.12 -8.64 22.59
C LYS A 6 31.76 -8.33 21.23
N LYS A 7 31.13 -8.78 20.13
CA LYS A 7 31.62 -8.52 18.76
C LYS A 7 31.04 -7.22 18.18
N ILE A 8 29.78 -6.91 18.46
CA ILE A 8 29.06 -5.79 17.83
C ILE A 8 29.37 -4.45 18.52
N LEU A 9 29.39 -4.41 19.85
CA LEU A 9 29.63 -3.16 20.59
C LEU A 9 30.94 -2.44 20.22
N PRO A 10 32.07 -3.11 20.02
CA PRO A 10 33.29 -2.46 19.55
C PRO A 10 33.16 -1.89 18.15
N GLN A 11 32.39 -2.55 17.25
CA GLN A 11 32.16 -2.07 15.91
C GLN A 11 31.27 -0.83 15.91
N LEU A 12 30.20 -0.82 16.72
CA LEU A 12 29.34 0.36 16.90
C LEU A 12 30.11 1.56 17.43
N LYS A 13 31.01 1.35 18.40
CA LYS A 13 31.90 2.40 18.91
C LYS A 13 32.83 2.95 17.81
N LYS A 14 33.45 2.06 17.03
CA LYS A 14 34.32 2.44 15.90
C LYS A 14 33.57 3.26 14.85
N GLN A 15 32.30 2.95 14.60
CA GLN A 15 31.45 3.64 13.64
C GLN A 15 30.71 4.86 14.24
N LYS A 16 30.93 5.21 15.50
CA LYS A 16 30.26 6.28 16.24
C LYS A 16 28.72 6.11 16.32
N LEU A 17 28.25 4.87 16.31
CA LEU A 17 26.82 4.52 16.38
C LEU A 17 26.41 4.02 17.79
N ALA A 18 27.33 3.94 18.75
CA ALA A 18 27.05 3.37 20.07
C ALA A 18 26.05 4.19 20.88
N GLU A 19 26.08 5.51 20.75
CA GLU A 19 25.13 6.45 21.40
C GLU A 19 23.74 6.30 20.81
N LEU A 20 23.63 6.37 19.49
CA LEU A 20 22.37 6.12 18.76
C LEU A 20 21.74 4.77 19.18
N PHE A 21 22.53 3.72 19.17
CA PHE A 21 22.08 2.39 19.58
C PHE A 21 21.54 2.35 21.00
N LYS A 22 22.28 2.95 21.96
CA LYS A 22 21.94 2.88 23.38
C LYS A 22 20.78 3.80 23.77
N GLU A 23 20.75 5.01 23.21
CA GLU A 23 19.85 6.07 23.67
C GLU A 23 18.58 6.18 22.85
N ILE A 24 18.56 5.69 21.62
CA ILE A 24 17.40 5.74 20.73
C ILE A 24 16.92 4.33 20.36
N GLU A 25 17.75 3.53 19.68
CA GLU A 25 17.30 2.28 19.09
C GLU A 25 16.83 1.24 20.13
N MET A 26 17.60 1.06 21.20
CA MET A 26 17.25 0.08 22.24
C MET A 26 16.03 0.47 23.08
N PRO A 27 15.87 1.72 23.55
CA PRO A 27 14.64 2.14 24.21
C PRO A 27 13.42 2.06 23.31
N LEU A 28 13.57 2.35 22.00
CA LEU A 28 12.47 2.28 21.02
C LEU A 28 11.91 0.85 20.87
N VAL A 29 12.74 -0.19 21.04
CA VAL A 29 12.28 -1.59 20.99
C VAL A 29 11.11 -1.85 21.93
N LEU A 30 11.16 -1.35 23.16
CA LEU A 30 10.06 -1.53 24.14
C LEU A 30 8.80 -0.80 23.72
N VAL A 31 8.94 0.42 23.17
CA VAL A 31 7.81 1.19 22.67
C VAL A 31 7.14 0.49 21.51
N LEU A 32 7.92 0.00 20.54
CA LEU A 32 7.41 -0.73 19.39
C LEU A 32 6.73 -2.05 19.80
N ALA A 33 7.34 -2.80 20.71
CA ALA A 33 6.73 -4.02 21.24
C ALA A 33 5.37 -3.75 21.91
N MET A 34 5.23 -2.65 22.64
CA MET A 34 3.94 -2.22 23.22
C MET A 34 2.95 -1.83 22.12
N MET A 35 3.37 -1.10 21.09
CA MET A 35 2.52 -0.73 19.96
C MET A 35 2.03 -1.97 19.21
N GLU A 36 2.91 -2.92 18.91
CA GLU A 36 2.57 -4.19 18.24
C GLU A 36 1.60 -5.02 19.08
N THR A 37 1.84 -5.13 20.40
CA THR A 37 0.97 -5.87 21.31
C THR A 37 -0.40 -5.21 21.46
N ASN A 38 -0.46 -3.89 21.55
CA ASN A 38 -1.70 -3.16 21.66
C ASN A 38 -2.51 -3.19 20.35
N GLY A 39 -1.86 -3.10 19.19
CA GLY A 39 -2.52 -3.04 17.90
C GLY A 39 -3.48 -1.85 17.78
N ILE A 40 -4.28 -1.82 16.72
CA ILE A 40 -5.26 -0.77 16.45
C ILE A 40 -6.62 -1.35 16.09
N LYS A 41 -7.71 -0.72 16.55
CA LYS A 41 -9.07 -1.14 16.19
C LYS A 41 -9.49 -0.57 14.86
N ILE A 42 -10.20 -1.40 14.06
CA ILE A 42 -10.85 -0.96 12.82
C ILE A 42 -12.35 -1.21 12.86
N ASN A 43 -13.08 -0.41 12.11
CA ASN A 43 -14.50 -0.60 11.85
C ASN A 43 -14.67 -1.51 10.63
N GLN A 44 -14.88 -2.81 10.87
CA GLN A 44 -15.02 -3.82 9.81
C GLN A 44 -16.31 -3.64 9.01
N GLU A 45 -17.40 -3.19 9.64
CA GLU A 45 -18.67 -2.92 8.95
C GLU A 45 -18.50 -1.80 7.93
N PHE A 46 -17.87 -0.71 8.33
CA PHE A 46 -17.55 0.41 7.44
C PHE A 46 -16.71 -0.03 6.24
N LEU A 47 -15.66 -0.85 6.45
CA LEU A 47 -14.85 -1.39 5.36
C LEU A 47 -15.67 -2.34 4.46
N SER A 48 -16.56 -3.15 5.03
CA SER A 48 -17.45 -4.03 4.24
C SER A 48 -18.42 -3.25 3.36
N GLU A 49 -18.97 -2.13 3.85
CA GLU A 49 -19.82 -1.24 3.05
C GLU A 49 -19.02 -0.58 1.93
N MET A 50 -17.84 -0.05 2.27
CA MET A 50 -16.91 0.53 1.30
C MET A 50 -16.51 -0.48 0.22
N SER A 51 -16.21 -1.74 0.58
CA SER A 51 -15.91 -2.83 -0.35
C SER A 51 -17.04 -3.02 -1.37
N ARG A 52 -18.28 -3.08 -0.89
CA ARG A 52 -19.45 -3.23 -1.77
C ARG A 52 -19.57 -2.08 -2.78
N GLU A 53 -19.36 -0.85 -2.35
CA GLU A 53 -19.43 0.32 -3.23
C GLU A 53 -18.29 0.35 -4.26
N ILE A 54 -17.07 0.08 -3.79
CA ILE A 54 -15.88 0.06 -4.66
C ILE A 54 -15.99 -1.06 -5.70
N ASN A 55 -16.42 -2.26 -5.31
CA ASN A 55 -16.59 -3.38 -6.23
C ASN A 55 -17.68 -3.08 -7.30
N LYS A 56 -18.75 -2.35 -6.97
CA LYS A 56 -19.69 -1.85 -7.98
C LYS A 56 -19.02 -0.91 -8.99
N LYS A 57 -18.18 0.03 -8.51
CA LYS A 57 -17.43 0.94 -9.39
C LYS A 57 -16.42 0.18 -10.26
N ILE A 58 -15.67 -0.76 -9.69
CA ILE A 58 -14.71 -1.61 -10.42
C ILE A 58 -15.41 -2.40 -11.53
N ASN A 59 -16.57 -3.00 -11.24
CA ASN A 59 -17.35 -3.74 -12.23
C ASN A 59 -17.88 -2.83 -13.36
N LEU A 60 -18.28 -1.61 -13.04
CA LEU A 60 -18.69 -0.64 -14.04
C LEU A 60 -17.52 -0.19 -14.94
N LEU A 61 -16.36 0.07 -14.33
CA LEU A 61 -15.13 0.41 -15.06
C LEU A 61 -14.70 -0.75 -15.96
N THR A 62 -14.74 -1.99 -15.47
CA THR A 62 -14.44 -3.18 -16.28
C THR A 62 -15.28 -3.23 -17.55
N LYS A 63 -16.59 -3.05 -17.42
CA LYS A 63 -17.49 -3.01 -18.58
C LYS A 63 -17.13 -1.87 -19.55
N LYS A 64 -16.85 -0.67 -19.04
CA LYS A 64 -16.45 0.48 -19.88
C LYS A 64 -15.13 0.21 -20.59
N ILE A 65 -14.14 -0.40 -19.91
CA ILE A 65 -12.84 -0.74 -20.48
C ILE A 65 -13.02 -1.78 -21.60
N HIS A 66 -13.77 -2.86 -21.34
CA HIS A 66 -14.03 -3.89 -22.34
C HIS A 66 -14.77 -3.34 -23.57
N ASN A 67 -15.78 -2.49 -23.36
CA ASN A 67 -16.48 -1.81 -24.45
C ASN A 67 -15.53 -0.91 -25.26
N SER A 68 -14.67 -0.15 -24.59
CA SER A 68 -13.69 0.72 -25.22
C SER A 68 -12.59 -0.06 -25.97
N ALA A 69 -12.26 -1.24 -25.52
CA ALA A 69 -11.32 -2.18 -26.14
C ALA A 69 -11.97 -2.98 -27.30
N GLY A 70 -13.31 -3.07 -27.33
CA GLY A 70 -14.04 -3.92 -28.27
C GLY A 70 -13.80 -5.42 -28.05
N SER A 71 -13.41 -5.83 -26.86
CA SER A 71 -13.24 -7.24 -26.46
C SER A 71 -13.02 -7.35 -24.96
N ASP A 72 -13.39 -8.52 -24.42
CA ASP A 72 -13.05 -8.88 -23.03
C ASP A 72 -11.59 -9.31 -22.94
N PHE A 73 -10.93 -8.91 -21.85
CA PHE A 73 -9.55 -9.28 -21.54
C PHE A 73 -9.28 -9.11 -20.04
N ASN A 74 -8.20 -9.70 -19.53
CA ASN A 74 -7.79 -9.50 -18.15
C ASN A 74 -7.02 -8.16 -18.01
N ILE A 75 -7.67 -7.14 -17.45
CA ILE A 75 -7.12 -5.79 -17.26
C ILE A 75 -5.87 -5.81 -16.35
N ASN A 76 -5.76 -6.79 -15.46
CA ASN A 76 -4.62 -6.97 -14.57
C ASN A 76 -3.45 -7.70 -15.25
N SER A 77 -3.66 -8.32 -16.41
CA SER A 77 -2.59 -8.92 -17.20
C SER A 77 -1.84 -7.84 -17.97
N THR A 78 -0.59 -7.59 -17.61
CA THR A 78 0.26 -6.62 -18.30
C THR A 78 0.48 -6.97 -19.76
N GLN A 79 0.47 -8.26 -20.11
CA GLN A 79 0.60 -8.74 -21.49
C GLN A 79 -0.64 -8.40 -22.30
N GLN A 80 -1.83 -8.85 -21.86
CA GLN A 80 -3.08 -8.60 -22.56
C GLN A 80 -3.37 -7.10 -22.70
N LEU A 81 -3.11 -6.34 -21.61
CA LEU A 81 -3.28 -4.90 -21.66
C LEU A 81 -2.38 -4.25 -22.72
N ARG A 82 -1.14 -4.72 -22.87
CA ARG A 82 -0.21 -4.23 -23.90
C ARG A 82 -0.72 -4.52 -25.31
N GLU A 83 -1.18 -5.75 -25.55
CA GLU A 83 -1.76 -6.16 -26.83
C GLU A 83 -2.96 -5.29 -27.19
N ILE A 84 -3.85 -5.03 -26.22
CA ILE A 84 -5.01 -4.14 -26.41
C ILE A 84 -4.56 -2.71 -26.73
N LEU A 85 -3.69 -2.12 -25.93
CA LEU A 85 -3.33 -0.70 -26.06
C LEU A 85 -2.52 -0.42 -27.34
N PHE A 86 -1.51 -1.23 -27.62
CA PHE A 86 -0.52 -0.90 -28.65
C PHE A 86 -0.73 -1.66 -29.97
N GLU A 87 -1.38 -2.83 -29.94
CA GLU A 87 -1.61 -3.62 -31.15
C GLU A 87 -3.04 -3.43 -31.65
N LYS A 88 -4.05 -3.64 -30.81
CA LYS A 88 -5.46 -3.55 -31.21
C LYS A 88 -5.94 -2.11 -31.38
N LEU A 89 -5.69 -1.25 -30.40
CA LEU A 89 -6.10 0.17 -30.42
C LEU A 89 -5.05 1.07 -31.10
N ALA A 90 -3.88 0.53 -31.44
CA ALA A 90 -2.78 1.22 -32.10
C ALA A 90 -2.42 2.57 -31.46
N ILE A 91 -2.51 2.67 -30.13
CA ILE A 91 -2.17 3.91 -29.39
C ILE A 91 -0.66 4.16 -29.56
N PRO A 92 -0.24 5.37 -29.97
CA PRO A 92 1.16 5.67 -30.20
C PRO A 92 1.99 5.45 -28.93
N ALA A 93 3.02 4.60 -29.01
CA ALA A 93 3.91 4.27 -27.90
C ALA A 93 5.14 5.20 -27.81
N LEU A 94 5.03 6.43 -28.28
CA LEU A 94 6.13 7.39 -28.28
C LEU A 94 6.55 7.75 -26.85
N GLY A 95 7.83 7.56 -26.52
CA GLY A 95 8.36 7.85 -25.18
C GLY A 95 8.01 6.83 -24.11
N ILE A 96 7.38 5.69 -24.46
CA ILE A 96 7.07 4.60 -23.53
C ILE A 96 8.27 3.68 -23.36
N GLY A 97 8.64 3.43 -22.11
CA GLY A 97 9.72 2.51 -21.75
C GLY A 97 9.41 1.07 -22.20
N LYS A 98 10.45 0.34 -22.60
CA LYS A 98 10.34 -1.09 -22.94
C LYS A 98 10.99 -1.95 -21.88
N ASN A 99 10.31 -3.01 -21.51
CA ASN A 99 10.82 -4.11 -20.70
C ASN A 99 11.25 -5.27 -21.62
N LYS A 100 11.82 -6.34 -21.04
CA LYS A 100 12.16 -7.56 -21.80
C LYS A 100 10.99 -8.15 -22.61
N THR A 101 9.75 -7.91 -22.16
CA THR A 101 8.52 -8.45 -22.74
C THR A 101 7.75 -7.46 -23.63
N GLY A 102 8.25 -6.22 -23.84
CA GLY A 102 7.63 -5.20 -24.69
C GLY A 102 7.38 -3.88 -23.97
N PHE A 103 6.48 -3.04 -24.48
CA PHE A 103 6.17 -1.73 -23.88
C PHE A 103 5.62 -1.87 -22.47
N SER A 104 6.09 -1.01 -21.56
CA SER A 104 5.63 -0.97 -20.18
C SER A 104 4.20 -0.42 -20.10
N THR A 105 3.38 -1.03 -19.26
CA THR A 105 2.04 -0.52 -18.88
C THR A 105 2.00 -0.07 -17.41
N GLY A 106 3.15 0.29 -16.84
CA GLY A 106 3.24 0.84 -15.49
C GLY A 106 2.49 2.17 -15.36
N ALA A 107 2.22 2.60 -14.13
CA ALA A 107 1.43 3.81 -13.88
C ALA A 107 2.03 5.06 -14.53
N ASP A 108 3.36 5.25 -14.40
CA ASP A 108 4.09 6.38 -14.97
C ASP A 108 4.05 6.37 -16.52
N GLU A 109 4.10 5.17 -17.12
CA GLU A 109 4.04 5.02 -18.57
C GLU A 109 2.61 5.28 -19.08
N LEU A 110 1.58 4.78 -18.40
CA LEU A 110 0.19 5.08 -18.74
C LEU A 110 -0.14 6.58 -18.59
N ALA A 111 0.49 7.26 -17.63
CA ALA A 111 0.31 8.69 -17.46
C ALA A 111 0.78 9.50 -18.67
N LYS A 112 1.81 9.04 -19.41
CA LYS A 112 2.29 9.66 -20.65
C LYS A 112 1.30 9.51 -21.82
N LEU A 113 0.42 8.51 -21.76
CA LEU A 113 -0.61 8.24 -22.77
C LEU A 113 -1.93 8.98 -22.52
N LYS A 114 -2.00 9.76 -21.44
CA LYS A 114 -3.20 10.50 -21.06
C LYS A 114 -3.65 11.44 -22.19
N GLY A 115 -4.95 11.41 -22.50
CA GLY A 115 -5.54 12.19 -23.57
C GLY A 115 -5.43 11.59 -24.98
N LEU A 116 -4.62 10.53 -25.18
CA LEU A 116 -4.53 9.87 -26.49
C LEU A 116 -5.71 8.93 -26.75
N HIS A 117 -6.30 8.34 -25.73
CA HIS A 117 -7.47 7.47 -25.84
C HIS A 117 -8.23 7.39 -24.51
N PRO A 118 -9.58 7.42 -24.50
CA PRO A 118 -10.37 7.41 -23.27
C PRO A 118 -10.12 6.18 -22.37
N ILE A 119 -9.70 5.05 -22.94
CA ILE A 119 -9.41 3.82 -22.21
C ILE A 119 -8.30 4.01 -21.16
N ILE A 120 -7.37 4.95 -21.39
CA ILE A 120 -6.23 5.19 -20.51
C ILE A 120 -6.70 5.66 -19.13
N ASP A 121 -7.56 6.67 -19.10
CA ASP A 121 -8.09 7.19 -17.83
C ASP A 121 -8.93 6.12 -17.09
N LEU A 122 -9.72 5.33 -17.82
CA LEU A 122 -10.50 4.23 -17.25
C LEU A 122 -9.61 3.16 -16.62
N ILE A 123 -8.50 2.80 -17.27
CA ILE A 123 -7.52 1.81 -16.73
C ILE A 123 -6.81 2.36 -15.51
N GLN A 124 -6.43 3.63 -15.50
CA GLN A 124 -5.78 4.25 -14.35
C GLN A 124 -6.73 4.25 -13.14
N GLU A 125 -7.99 4.68 -13.32
CA GLU A 125 -9.00 4.66 -12.26
C GLU A 125 -9.28 3.23 -11.78
N TYR A 126 -9.45 2.27 -12.67
CA TYR A 126 -9.63 0.85 -12.34
C TYR A 126 -8.47 0.32 -11.48
N ARG A 127 -7.22 0.61 -11.86
CA ARG A 127 -6.04 0.14 -11.14
C ARG A 127 -5.90 0.77 -9.76
N GLU A 128 -6.19 2.06 -9.64
CA GLU A 128 -6.18 2.74 -8.34
C GLU A 128 -7.21 2.12 -7.40
N LEU A 129 -8.48 1.99 -7.84
CA LEU A 129 -9.55 1.39 -7.05
C LEU A 129 -9.23 -0.06 -6.68
N SER A 130 -8.80 -0.88 -7.64
CA SER A 130 -8.47 -2.28 -7.41
C SER A 130 -7.30 -2.46 -6.44
N LYS A 131 -6.27 -1.61 -6.54
CA LYS A 131 -5.14 -1.63 -5.61
C LYS A 131 -5.59 -1.31 -4.18
N LEU A 132 -6.41 -0.28 -4.02
CA LEU A 132 -6.88 0.14 -2.69
C LEU A 132 -7.86 -0.89 -2.09
N ALA A 133 -8.74 -1.45 -2.90
CA ALA A 133 -9.63 -2.53 -2.49
C ALA A 133 -8.83 -3.73 -1.99
N ASN A 134 -7.98 -4.30 -2.83
CA ASN A 134 -7.23 -5.52 -2.53
C ASN A 134 -6.21 -5.34 -1.39
N THR A 135 -5.58 -4.15 -1.27
CA THR A 135 -4.51 -3.95 -0.30
C THR A 135 -5.04 -3.57 1.09
N TYR A 136 -6.17 -2.84 1.14
CA TYR A 136 -6.66 -2.28 2.40
C TYR A 136 -8.10 -2.66 2.71
N ILE A 137 -9.05 -2.39 1.80
CA ILE A 137 -10.47 -2.47 2.11
C ILE A 137 -10.89 -3.91 2.38
N ASP A 138 -10.46 -4.83 1.53
CA ASP A 138 -10.80 -6.25 1.64
C ASP A 138 -9.78 -7.01 2.53
N ALA A 139 -8.50 -6.62 2.51
CA ALA A 139 -7.47 -7.33 3.24
C ALA A 139 -7.45 -7.02 4.75
N LEU A 140 -7.65 -5.76 5.16
CA LEU A 140 -7.52 -5.41 6.58
C LEU A 140 -8.53 -6.13 7.50
N PRO A 141 -9.82 -6.31 7.13
CA PRO A 141 -10.75 -7.08 7.96
C PRO A 141 -10.30 -8.51 8.22
N GLU A 142 -9.71 -9.17 7.23
CA GLU A 142 -9.22 -10.56 7.33
C GLU A 142 -8.02 -10.70 8.28
N LEU A 143 -7.26 -9.62 8.47
CA LEU A 143 -6.08 -9.58 9.34
C LEU A 143 -6.41 -9.22 10.80
N VAL A 144 -7.67 -8.95 11.11
CA VAL A 144 -8.06 -8.68 12.50
C VAL A 144 -7.88 -9.92 13.35
N ASN A 145 -7.09 -9.81 14.39
CA ASN A 145 -6.89 -10.89 15.35
C ASN A 145 -8.21 -11.18 16.09
N LYS A 146 -8.68 -12.42 16.02
CA LYS A 146 -9.98 -12.84 16.60
C LYS A 146 -10.03 -12.75 18.12
N GLN A 147 -8.89 -12.83 18.80
CA GLN A 147 -8.82 -12.76 20.28
C GLN A 147 -8.84 -11.32 20.78
N THR A 148 -8.11 -10.43 20.10
CA THR A 148 -7.98 -9.02 20.52
C THR A 148 -9.02 -8.11 19.84
N GLY A 149 -9.59 -8.53 18.71
CA GLY A 149 -10.45 -7.71 17.84
C GLY A 149 -9.72 -6.53 17.22
N ARG A 150 -8.38 -6.62 17.07
CA ARG A 150 -7.52 -5.51 16.63
C ARG A 150 -6.58 -5.97 15.53
N LEU A 151 -6.10 -5.03 14.74
CA LEU A 151 -4.98 -5.24 13.82
C LEU A 151 -3.67 -5.09 14.58
N HIS A 152 -2.74 -5.98 14.33
CA HIS A 152 -1.39 -5.95 14.85
C HIS A 152 -0.42 -5.93 13.66
N THR A 153 0.37 -4.88 13.56
CA THR A 153 1.44 -4.76 12.56
C THR A 153 2.78 -5.03 13.22
N SER A 154 3.78 -5.39 12.47
CA SER A 154 5.17 -5.46 12.94
C SER A 154 5.95 -4.23 12.49
N PHE A 155 6.74 -3.63 13.39
CA PHE A 155 7.60 -2.49 13.09
C PHE A 155 9.06 -2.92 12.96
N ASN A 156 9.73 -2.46 11.91
CA ASN A 156 11.12 -2.76 11.62
C ASN A 156 11.99 -1.49 11.69
N GLN A 157 13.02 -1.51 12.52
CA GLN A 157 13.97 -0.40 12.70
C GLN A 157 15.10 -0.40 11.68
N THR A 158 15.37 -1.54 11.02
CA THR A 158 16.61 -1.77 10.25
C THR A 158 16.42 -1.81 8.74
N VAL A 159 15.19 -1.62 8.24
CA VAL A 159 14.88 -1.73 6.80
C VAL A 159 15.25 -0.46 6.03
N ALA A 160 14.95 0.71 6.60
CA ALA A 160 15.20 1.98 5.93
C ALA A 160 16.55 2.58 6.34
N ALA A 161 17.42 2.83 5.37
CA ALA A 161 18.72 3.48 5.61
C ALA A 161 18.60 4.91 6.16
N THR A 162 17.42 5.53 6.07
CA THR A 162 17.14 6.89 6.56
C THR A 162 16.81 6.94 8.05
N GLY A 163 16.78 5.81 8.76
CA GLY A 163 16.32 5.74 10.16
C GLY A 163 14.81 5.77 10.34
N ARG A 164 14.02 5.78 9.25
CA ARG A 164 12.57 5.63 9.35
C ARG A 164 12.19 4.21 9.71
N LEU A 165 11.16 4.05 10.52
CA LEU A 165 10.52 2.75 10.72
C LEU A 165 9.84 2.29 9.44
N SER A 166 9.77 0.98 9.24
CA SER A 166 8.84 0.38 8.29
C SER A 166 7.83 -0.50 9.02
N SER A 167 6.64 -0.64 8.46
CA SER A 167 5.64 -1.57 9.01
C SER A 167 5.32 -2.67 8.01
N SER A 168 5.02 -3.88 8.52
CA SER A 168 4.70 -5.07 7.74
C SER A 168 3.63 -5.91 8.43
N GLU A 169 2.89 -6.66 7.63
CA GLU A 169 1.91 -7.66 8.08
C GLU A 169 0.82 -7.15 9.05
N PRO A 170 0.04 -6.12 8.62
CA PRO A 170 0.00 -5.40 7.36
C PRO A 170 0.89 -4.14 7.35
N ASN A 171 1.27 -3.65 6.16
CA ASN A 171 1.93 -2.36 6.04
C ASN A 171 0.90 -1.22 6.19
N LEU A 172 0.85 -0.61 7.36
CA LEU A 172 -0.07 0.50 7.67
C LEU A 172 0.47 1.88 7.30
N GLN A 173 1.77 2.00 6.99
CA GLN A 173 2.39 3.28 6.64
C GLN A 173 2.10 3.72 5.20
N ASN A 174 1.72 2.78 4.32
CA ASN A 174 1.46 3.04 2.92
C ASN A 174 -0.02 3.36 2.59
N ILE A 175 -0.86 3.55 3.60
CA ILE A 175 -2.26 3.96 3.39
C ILE A 175 -2.26 5.37 2.81
N PRO A 176 -2.82 5.60 1.61
CA PRO A 176 -2.79 6.90 0.96
C PRO A 176 -3.46 7.98 1.80
N ILE A 177 -2.92 9.22 1.74
CA ILE A 177 -3.50 10.39 2.40
C ILE A 177 -3.92 11.48 1.42
N ARG A 178 -3.43 11.42 0.20
CA ARG A 178 -3.66 12.47 -0.80
C ARG A 178 -4.97 12.27 -1.57
N THR A 179 -5.34 11.02 -1.83
CA THR A 179 -6.58 10.71 -2.53
C THR A 179 -7.78 10.73 -1.58
N GLU A 180 -8.96 11.04 -2.10
CA GLU A 180 -10.21 11.02 -1.34
C GLU A 180 -10.48 9.63 -0.75
N LEU A 181 -10.38 8.60 -1.58
CA LEU A 181 -10.57 7.21 -1.15
C LEU A 181 -9.57 6.79 -0.06
N GLY A 182 -8.31 7.23 -0.16
CA GLY A 182 -7.31 6.96 0.88
C GLY A 182 -7.69 7.60 2.22
N ARG A 183 -8.23 8.82 2.20
CA ARG A 183 -8.77 9.49 3.39
C ARG A 183 -9.98 8.76 3.97
N GLU A 184 -10.86 8.23 3.12
CA GLU A 184 -12.01 7.43 3.58
C GLU A 184 -11.55 6.13 4.25
N ILE A 185 -10.59 5.40 3.67
CA ILE A 185 -10.01 4.19 4.28
C ILE A 185 -9.48 4.49 5.69
N ARG A 186 -8.86 5.65 5.90
CA ARG A 186 -8.34 6.03 7.22
C ARG A 186 -9.42 6.23 8.28
N LYS A 187 -10.65 6.57 7.90
CA LYS A 187 -11.79 6.66 8.83
C LYS A 187 -12.18 5.31 9.43
N ALA A 188 -11.78 4.21 8.80
CA ALA A 188 -11.98 2.88 9.36
C ALA A 188 -11.14 2.64 10.62
N PHE A 189 -10.04 3.36 10.83
CA PHE A 189 -9.23 3.25 12.04
C PHE A 189 -9.89 4.05 13.17
N ILE A 190 -10.32 3.35 14.20
CA ILE A 190 -11.12 3.92 15.28
C ILE A 190 -10.48 3.72 16.65
N ALA A 191 -10.78 4.62 17.57
CA ALA A 191 -10.44 4.42 18.96
C ALA A 191 -11.38 3.41 19.62
N GLN A 192 -10.91 2.70 20.64
CA GLN A 192 -11.76 1.90 21.50
C GLN A 192 -12.70 2.82 22.29
N LYS A 193 -13.86 2.30 22.70
CA LYS A 193 -14.83 3.05 23.55
C LYS A 193 -14.13 3.62 24.78
N GLY A 194 -14.30 4.92 25.01
CA GLY A 194 -13.66 5.66 26.10
C GLY A 194 -12.27 6.24 25.75
N TYR A 195 -11.75 5.99 24.55
CA TYR A 195 -10.48 6.52 24.06
C TYR A 195 -10.68 7.44 22.87
N LYS A 196 -9.64 8.20 22.54
CA LYS A 196 -9.59 9.06 21.34
C LYS A 196 -8.29 8.78 20.58
N LEU A 197 -8.33 8.88 19.26
CA LEU A 197 -7.11 8.95 18.46
C LEU A 197 -6.56 10.38 18.56
N LEU A 198 -5.29 10.49 18.88
CA LEU A 198 -4.56 11.74 18.91
C LEU A 198 -3.49 11.71 17.82
N SER A 199 -3.43 12.72 16.98
CA SER A 199 -2.37 12.94 16.01
C SER A 199 -1.61 14.19 16.40
N LEU A 200 -0.32 14.05 16.62
CA LEU A 200 0.61 15.13 16.93
C LEU A 200 1.71 15.13 15.88
N ASP A 201 2.01 16.31 15.36
CA ASP A 201 3.11 16.56 14.42
C ASP A 201 3.84 17.82 14.85
N TYR A 202 5.19 17.84 14.80
CA TYR A 202 6.04 18.96 15.22
C TYR A 202 7.20 19.21 14.26
#